data_37138b8b4f4a6d7cbc491c765fd11ab7
#
_entry.id   37138b8b4f4a6d7cbc491c765fd11ab7
#
_cell.length_a   1.000
_cell.length_b   1.000
_cell.length_c   1.000
_cell.angle_alpha   90.00
_cell.angle_beta   90.00
_cell.angle_gamma   90.00
#
_symmetry.space_group_name_H-M   'P 1'
#
loop_
_entity.id
_entity.type
_entity.pdbx_description
1 polymer ?
#
loop_
_entity_poly.entity_id
_entity_poly.type
_entity_poly.pdbx_seq_one_letter_code
_entity_poly.pdbx_strand_id
1 'polypeptide(L)'
;MLRKFLCSVSFAGLLLSGIAVHARPAQQQQQPQPKQRTEQTKTAQGKVTDIASDKKSFTIEVNEGSAKHTMQFVLDANTQVQGRVSVGTDATVEFQPTPDGKNLAVTITPRTSQSPSPGK
;
A
#
# COMPACT_ATOMS: atom_id res chain seq x y z
N MET A 1 -22.54 -10.19 22.35
CA MET A 1 -22.51 -9.70 23.75
C MET A 1 -22.47 -8.18 23.72
N LEU A 2 -23.60 -7.59 24.04
CA LEU A 2 -23.80 -6.15 24.04
C LEU A 2 -23.30 -5.59 25.37
N ARG A 3 -22.25 -4.82 25.38
CA ARG A 3 -21.84 -4.06 26.58
C ARG A 3 -22.33 -2.62 26.42
N LYS A 4 -23.45 -2.38 27.06
CA LYS A 4 -24.00 -1.05 27.31
C LYS A 4 -23.12 -0.39 28.38
N PHE A 5 -22.43 0.67 28.06
CA PHE A 5 -21.89 1.59 29.05
C PHE A 5 -22.79 2.82 29.06
N LEU A 6 -23.65 2.83 30.05
CA LEU A 6 -24.31 4.05 30.52
C LEU A 6 -23.26 4.79 31.37
N CYS A 7 -22.82 5.96 30.95
CA CYS A 7 -22.25 6.95 31.85
C CYS A 7 -23.17 8.18 31.80
N SER A 8 -24.06 8.18 32.74
CA SER A 8 -24.79 9.35 33.21
C SER A 8 -23.82 10.19 34.05
N VAL A 9 -23.45 11.36 33.62
CA VAL A 9 -22.90 12.39 34.48
C VAL A 9 -23.75 13.63 34.35
N SER A 10 -24.64 13.72 35.34
CA SER A 10 -25.36 14.92 35.69
C SER A 10 -24.39 15.88 36.35
N PHE A 11 -24.12 17.05 35.74
CA PHE A 11 -23.49 18.15 36.46
C PHE A 11 -24.33 19.40 36.30
N ALA A 12 -25.15 19.61 37.34
CA ALA A 12 -25.80 20.89 37.59
C ALA A 12 -24.82 21.76 38.43
N GLY A 13 -24.60 22.97 38.04
CA GLY A 13 -23.82 23.93 38.83
C GLY A 13 -23.57 25.20 38.03
N LEU A 14 -24.50 26.07 38.03
CA LEU A 14 -24.57 27.38 38.65
C LEU A 14 -23.53 28.41 38.20
N LEU A 15 -24.05 29.40 37.40
CA LEU A 15 -23.83 30.85 37.47
C LEU A 15 -22.51 31.39 37.99
N LEU A 16 -21.81 32.20 37.19
CA LEU A 16 -21.68 33.64 37.44
C LEU A 16 -20.72 34.30 36.43
N SER A 17 -21.24 35.39 35.81
CA SER A 17 -20.50 36.61 35.50
C SER A 17 -19.49 36.58 34.38
N GLY A 18 -19.89 36.99 33.19
CA GLY A 18 -19.42 38.17 32.50
C GLY A 18 -17.91 38.37 32.43
N ILE A 19 -17.26 37.77 31.50
CA ILE A 19 -16.19 38.42 30.74
C ILE A 19 -16.37 37.92 29.30
N ALA A 20 -16.79 38.77 28.42
CA ALA A 20 -16.75 38.52 26.99
C ALA A 20 -15.28 38.49 26.54
N VAL A 21 -14.61 37.39 26.82
CA VAL A 21 -13.41 37.05 26.11
C VAL A 21 -13.88 36.59 24.74
N HIS A 22 -13.70 37.44 23.77
CA HIS A 22 -13.78 37.06 22.39
C HIS A 22 -12.69 36.01 22.18
N ALA A 23 -13.03 34.77 22.54
CA ALA A 23 -12.30 33.62 22.07
C ALA A 23 -12.46 33.65 20.54
N ARG A 24 -11.48 34.20 19.85
CA ARG A 24 -11.32 33.94 18.44
C ARG A 24 -11.43 32.44 18.31
N PRO A 25 -12.32 31.93 17.45
CA PRO A 25 -12.23 30.54 17.12
C PRO A 25 -10.79 30.35 16.62
N ALA A 26 -10.01 29.62 17.37
CA ALA A 26 -8.80 29.09 16.83
C ALA A 26 -9.25 28.39 15.56
N GLN A 27 -8.97 29.02 14.41
CA GLN A 27 -8.98 28.30 13.18
C GLN A 27 -7.99 27.17 13.45
N GLN A 28 -8.55 26.03 13.78
CA GLN A 28 -7.83 24.81 13.59
C GLN A 28 -7.41 24.89 12.13
N GLN A 29 -6.18 25.31 11.92
CA GLN A 29 -5.51 24.98 10.70
C GLN A 29 -5.64 23.47 10.65
N GLN A 30 -6.67 23.03 9.94
CA GLN A 30 -6.63 21.71 9.39
C GLN A 30 -5.38 21.75 8.53
N GLN A 31 -4.28 21.35 9.12
CA GLN A 31 -3.18 20.84 8.33
C GLN A 31 -3.84 19.91 7.33
N PRO A 32 -3.67 20.16 6.02
CA PRO A 32 -4.08 19.16 5.08
C PRO A 32 -3.38 17.90 5.56
N GLN A 33 -4.12 17.06 6.23
CA GLN A 33 -3.67 15.69 6.42
C GLN A 33 -3.31 15.27 5.01
N PRO A 34 -2.06 14.87 4.76
CA PRO A 34 -1.78 14.20 3.53
C PRO A 34 -2.88 13.16 3.47
N LYS A 35 -3.75 13.28 2.48
CA LYS A 35 -4.70 12.22 2.21
C LYS A 35 -3.81 11.00 2.19
N GLN A 36 -3.80 10.27 3.27
CA GLN A 36 -3.37 8.90 3.22
C GLN A 36 -4.31 8.32 2.18
N ARG A 37 -3.87 8.40 0.92
CA ARG A 37 -4.31 7.45 -0.05
C ARG A 37 -4.14 6.16 0.70
N THR A 38 -5.24 5.56 1.03
CA THR A 38 -5.24 4.16 1.36
C THR A 38 -4.88 3.50 0.05
N GLU A 39 -3.62 3.60 -0.27
CA GLU A 39 -3.04 3.03 -1.46
C GLU A 39 -3.15 1.55 -1.20
N GLN A 40 -4.19 0.97 -1.75
CA GLN A 40 -4.43 -0.45 -1.64
C GLN A 40 -3.26 -1.13 -2.35
N THR A 41 -2.25 -1.45 -1.58
CA THR A 41 -1.16 -2.27 -2.06
C THR A 41 -1.73 -3.63 -2.45
N LYS A 42 -1.58 -3.97 -3.69
CA LYS A 42 -1.98 -5.26 -4.25
C LYS A 42 -0.74 -6.13 -4.41
N THR A 43 -0.94 -7.41 -4.42
CA THR A 43 0.14 -8.38 -4.61
C THR A 43 -0.13 -9.19 -5.87
N ALA A 44 0.88 -9.29 -6.72
CA ALA A 44 0.88 -10.16 -7.88
C ALA A 44 2.06 -11.14 -7.79
N GLN A 45 1.83 -12.36 -8.26
CA GLN A 45 2.87 -13.40 -8.32
C GLN A 45 2.95 -13.92 -9.74
N GLY A 46 4.14 -13.98 -10.26
CA GLY A 46 4.33 -14.45 -11.62
C GLY A 46 5.80 -14.58 -11.99
N LYS A 47 6.01 -15.04 -13.21
CA LYS A 47 7.34 -15.16 -13.81
C LYS A 47 7.72 -13.86 -14.50
N VAL A 48 8.91 -13.35 -14.24
CA VAL A 48 9.45 -12.20 -14.96
C VAL A 48 9.73 -12.61 -16.40
N THR A 49 9.06 -11.96 -17.34
CA THR A 49 9.19 -12.26 -18.77
C THR A 49 10.05 -11.23 -19.50
N ASP A 50 10.07 -10.02 -19.01
CA ASP A 50 10.85 -8.94 -19.60
C ASP A 50 11.29 -7.92 -18.56
N ILE A 51 12.45 -7.32 -18.77
CA ILE A 51 12.98 -6.22 -17.99
C ILE A 51 13.47 -5.15 -18.97
N ALA A 52 12.91 -3.95 -18.85
CA ALA A 52 13.33 -2.85 -19.72
C ALA A 52 14.81 -2.53 -19.56
N SER A 53 15.43 -2.11 -20.63
CA SER A 53 16.87 -1.82 -20.68
C SER A 53 17.30 -0.71 -19.71
N ASP A 54 16.39 0.21 -19.41
CA ASP A 54 16.58 1.29 -18.43
C ASP A 54 16.37 0.84 -16.98
N LYS A 55 15.93 -0.41 -16.77
CA LYS A 55 15.58 -1.00 -15.47
C LYS A 55 14.51 -0.23 -14.70
N LYS A 56 13.71 0.57 -15.39
CA LYS A 56 12.60 1.34 -14.79
C LYS A 56 11.25 0.67 -14.94
N SER A 57 11.17 -0.41 -15.67
CA SER A 57 9.96 -1.21 -15.79
C SER A 57 10.31 -2.68 -16.06
N PHE A 58 9.39 -3.53 -15.67
CA PHE A 58 9.48 -4.96 -15.93
C PHE A 58 8.08 -5.53 -16.12
N THR A 59 8.04 -6.69 -16.73
CA THR A 59 6.80 -7.40 -17.05
C THR A 59 6.82 -8.77 -16.40
N ILE A 60 5.73 -9.14 -15.77
CA ILE A 60 5.52 -10.50 -15.26
C ILE A 60 4.34 -11.16 -15.95
N GLU A 61 4.42 -12.46 -16.13
CA GLU A 61 3.30 -13.31 -16.51
C GLU A 61 2.69 -13.91 -15.24
N VAL A 62 1.47 -13.48 -14.94
CA VAL A 62 0.70 -13.99 -13.80
C VAL A 62 -0.19 -15.13 -14.28
N ASN A 63 -0.13 -16.25 -13.60
CA ASN A 63 -1.01 -17.39 -13.87
C ASN A 63 -2.17 -17.36 -12.87
N GLU A 64 -3.36 -17.09 -13.37
CA GLU A 64 -4.60 -17.20 -12.61
C GLU A 64 -5.40 -18.40 -13.10
N GLY A 65 -5.19 -19.54 -12.46
CA GLY A 65 -5.81 -20.79 -12.89
C GLY A 65 -5.35 -21.22 -14.28
N SER A 66 -6.27 -21.26 -15.23
CA SER A 66 -5.98 -21.59 -16.64
C SER A 66 -5.69 -20.37 -17.51
N ALA A 67 -5.87 -19.16 -16.97
CA ALA A 67 -5.63 -17.89 -17.68
C ALA A 67 -4.22 -17.37 -17.35
N LYS A 68 -3.57 -16.82 -18.37
CA LYS A 68 -2.29 -16.13 -18.25
C LYS A 68 -2.49 -14.65 -18.54
N HIS A 69 -2.06 -13.81 -17.64
CA HIS A 69 -2.13 -12.36 -17.79
C HIS A 69 -0.73 -11.76 -17.69
N THR A 70 -0.46 -10.85 -18.59
CA THR A 70 0.80 -10.11 -18.56
C THR A 70 0.56 -8.77 -17.84
N MET A 71 1.34 -8.50 -16.82
CA MET A 71 1.27 -7.25 -16.05
C MET A 71 2.59 -6.52 -16.14
N GLN A 72 2.53 -5.26 -16.51
CA GLN A 72 3.69 -4.38 -16.53
C GLN A 72 3.73 -3.55 -15.24
N PHE A 73 4.91 -3.44 -14.67
CA PHE A 73 5.18 -2.66 -13.47
C PHE A 73 6.24 -1.60 -13.74
N VAL A 74 6.06 -0.45 -13.14
CA VAL A 74 7.03 0.65 -13.17
C VAL A 74 7.78 0.66 -11.85
N LEU A 75 9.08 0.87 -11.92
CA LEU A 75 9.94 1.04 -10.74
C LEU A 75 10.25 2.52 -10.56
N ASP A 76 10.28 2.96 -9.33
CA ASP A 76 10.74 4.29 -8.95
C ASP A 76 11.88 4.22 -7.92
N ALA A 77 12.32 5.39 -7.46
CA ALA A 77 13.39 5.47 -6.46
C ALA A 77 13.02 4.84 -5.11
N ASN A 78 11.72 4.65 -4.84
CA ASN A 78 11.22 4.08 -3.60
C ASN A 78 10.95 2.57 -3.70
N THR A 79 11.04 2.00 -4.91
CA THR A 79 10.84 0.57 -5.11
C THR A 79 11.94 -0.23 -4.43
N GLN A 80 11.54 -1.14 -3.56
CA GLN A 80 12.48 -2.03 -2.88
C GLN A 80 12.59 -3.36 -3.63
N VAL A 81 13.79 -3.71 -4.03
CA VAL A 81 14.08 -4.98 -4.68
C VAL A 81 14.87 -5.85 -3.72
N GLN A 82 14.26 -6.93 -3.27
CA GLN A 82 14.89 -7.88 -2.35
C GLN A 82 15.63 -8.97 -3.13
N GLY A 83 16.84 -8.68 -3.54
CA GLY A 83 17.67 -9.63 -4.27
C GLY A 83 17.80 -9.30 -5.76
N ARG A 84 18.15 -10.28 -6.55
CA ARG A 84 18.37 -10.10 -8.00
C ARG A 84 17.14 -10.60 -8.76
N VAL A 85 16.53 -9.70 -9.50
CA VAL A 85 15.43 -10.00 -10.42
C VAL A 85 16.03 -10.22 -11.81
N SER A 86 15.69 -11.33 -12.43
CA SER A 86 16.14 -11.69 -13.79
C SER A 86 14.96 -12.25 -14.58
N VAL A 87 15.03 -12.12 -15.89
CA VAL A 87 14.05 -12.76 -16.77
C VAL A 87 14.04 -14.27 -16.53
N GLY A 88 12.85 -14.85 -16.41
CA GLY A 88 12.66 -16.28 -16.10
C GLY A 88 12.56 -16.60 -14.61
N THR A 89 12.78 -15.62 -13.73
CA THR A 89 12.66 -15.78 -12.28
C THR A 89 11.20 -15.56 -11.86
N ASP A 90 10.70 -16.41 -10.98
CA ASP A 90 9.41 -16.16 -10.34
C ASP A 90 9.57 -15.07 -9.28
N ALA A 91 8.67 -14.11 -9.25
CA ALA A 91 8.70 -13.02 -8.31
C ALA A 91 7.33 -12.73 -7.71
N THR A 92 7.34 -12.26 -6.49
CA THR A 92 6.18 -11.66 -5.84
C THR A 92 6.36 -10.14 -5.88
N VAL A 93 5.40 -9.44 -6.40
CA VAL A 93 5.42 -7.98 -6.55
C VAL A 93 4.27 -7.38 -5.76
N GLU A 94 4.60 -6.54 -4.81
CA GLU A 94 3.65 -5.65 -4.17
C GLU A 94 3.61 -4.35 -4.95
N PHE A 95 2.43 -3.91 -5.35
CA PHE A 95 2.26 -2.76 -6.22
C PHE A 95 1.04 -1.93 -5.86
N GLN A 96 1.08 -0.70 -6.29
CA GLN A 96 -0.02 0.25 -6.19
C GLN A 96 -0.48 0.66 -7.59
N PRO A 97 -1.76 0.48 -7.91
CA PRO A 97 -2.29 0.99 -9.17
C PRO A 97 -2.30 2.53 -9.13
N THR A 98 -1.71 3.14 -10.15
CA THR A 98 -1.71 4.59 -10.30
C THR A 98 -2.95 5.06 -11.08
N PRO A 99 -3.36 6.34 -10.92
CA PRO A 99 -4.47 6.91 -11.69
C PRO A 99 -4.27 6.84 -13.21
N ASP A 100 -3.02 6.77 -13.65
CA ASP A 100 -2.65 6.68 -15.07
C ASP A 100 -2.81 5.26 -15.65
N GLY A 101 -3.33 4.32 -14.85
CA GLY A 101 -3.51 2.93 -15.27
C GLY A 101 -2.22 2.10 -15.25
N LYS A 102 -1.17 2.61 -14.64
CA LYS A 102 0.09 1.88 -14.45
C LYS A 102 0.12 1.22 -13.08
N ASN A 103 0.96 0.21 -12.93
CA ASN A 103 1.21 -0.44 -11.65
C ASN A 103 2.59 -0.01 -11.15
N LEU A 104 2.63 0.71 -10.04
CA LEU A 104 3.88 1.12 -9.42
C LEU A 104 4.34 0.02 -8.46
N ALA A 105 5.48 -0.59 -8.73
CA ALA A 105 6.03 -1.60 -7.85
C ALA A 105 6.57 -0.95 -6.56
N VAL A 106 6.13 -1.47 -5.43
CA VAL A 106 6.58 -1.04 -4.09
C VAL A 106 7.70 -1.97 -3.61
N THR A 107 7.45 -3.27 -3.65
CA THR A 107 8.40 -4.29 -3.22
C THR A 107 8.43 -5.42 -4.23
N ILE A 108 9.61 -5.86 -4.60
CA ILE A 108 9.80 -7.01 -5.48
C ILE A 108 10.63 -8.05 -4.72
N THR A 109 10.05 -9.22 -4.52
CA THR A 109 10.71 -10.35 -3.89
C THR A 109 10.86 -11.47 -4.90
N PRO A 110 12.07 -11.68 -5.45
CA PRO A 110 12.32 -12.82 -6.32
C PRO A 110 12.17 -14.11 -5.50
N ARG A 111 11.41 -15.02 -6.02
CA ARG A 111 11.39 -16.39 -5.52
C ARG A 111 12.50 -17.14 -6.25
N THR A 112 13.53 -17.47 -5.55
CA THR A 112 14.39 -18.55 -6.01
C THR A 112 13.49 -19.78 -6.05
N SER A 113 13.20 -20.29 -7.25
CA SER A 113 12.74 -21.65 -7.37
C SER A 113 13.88 -22.50 -6.80
N GLN A 114 13.87 -22.69 -5.50
CA GLN A 114 14.44 -23.90 -4.98
C GLN A 114 13.51 -24.99 -5.52
N SER A 115 13.81 -25.40 -6.71
CA SER A 115 13.46 -26.75 -7.12
C SER A 115 13.84 -27.60 -5.92
N PRO A 116 12.87 -28.29 -5.28
CA PRO A 116 13.24 -29.22 -4.25
C PRO A 116 14.25 -30.14 -4.91
N SER A 117 15.50 -29.93 -4.55
CA SER A 117 16.53 -30.87 -4.93
C SER A 117 16.02 -32.21 -4.47
N PRO A 118 15.82 -33.19 -5.34
CA PRO A 118 15.46 -34.53 -4.89
C PRO A 118 16.62 -34.96 -3.99
N GLY A 119 16.46 -34.71 -2.69
CA GLY A 119 17.36 -35.24 -1.70
C GLY A 119 17.34 -36.75 -1.84
N LYS A 120 18.47 -37.28 -2.12
CA LYS A 120 18.64 -38.71 -1.97
C LYS A 120 18.42 -39.08 -0.51
#